data_4c89051b9b9c9061de43ae099142f952
#
_entry.id   4c89051b9b9c9061de43ae099142f952
#
_cell.length_a   1.000
_cell.length_b   1.000
_cell.length_c   1.000
_cell.angle_alpha   90.00
_cell.angle_beta   90.00
_cell.angle_gamma   90.00
#
_symmetry.space_group_name_H-M   'P 1'
#
loop_
_entity.id
_entity.type
_entity.pdbx_description
1 polymer ?
#
loop_
_entity_poly.entity_id
_entity_poly.type
_entity_poly.pdbx_seq_one_letter_code
_entity_poly.pdbx_strand_id
1 'polypeptide(L)'
;MKTQSAKAKGRRLQQWFRDLLIEKLDIHPEDIESRSMGAGGEDLIMARAARQRFPYSIECKNQESINVWKSDEQAQENSKDYEPVVVLKRNNTKPLVLVDAEYFVKLHEK
;
A
#
# COMPACT_ATOMS: atom_id res chain seq x y z
N MET A 1 -7.81 -17.20 16.25
CA MET A 1 -7.02 -17.92 15.23
C MET A 1 -6.03 -16.98 14.59
N LYS A 2 -4.77 -17.41 14.54
CA LYS A 2 -3.68 -16.54 14.03
C LYS A 2 -3.91 -16.11 12.59
N THR A 3 -4.37 -17.03 11.73
CA THR A 3 -4.59 -16.70 10.32
C THR A 3 -5.65 -15.62 10.15
N GLN A 4 -6.75 -15.74 10.88
CA GLN A 4 -7.81 -14.74 10.80
C GLN A 4 -7.37 -13.40 11.35
N SER A 5 -6.61 -13.42 12.46
CA SER A 5 -6.05 -12.21 13.03
C SER A 5 -5.09 -11.52 12.07
N ALA A 6 -4.25 -12.30 11.39
CA ALA A 6 -3.31 -11.76 10.42
C ALA A 6 -4.05 -11.13 9.24
N LYS A 7 -5.08 -11.80 8.74
CA LYS A 7 -5.89 -11.25 7.64
C LYS A 7 -6.63 -10.00 8.07
N ALA A 8 -7.17 -9.99 9.29
CA ALA A 8 -7.88 -8.82 9.81
C ALA A 8 -6.95 -7.63 9.96
N LYS A 9 -5.73 -7.86 10.46
CA LYS A 9 -4.74 -6.79 10.58
C LYS A 9 -4.36 -6.21 9.22
N GLY A 10 -4.15 -7.09 8.23
CA GLY A 10 -3.84 -6.65 6.88
C GLY A 10 -4.95 -5.83 6.28
N ARG A 11 -6.19 -6.31 6.43
CA ARG A 11 -7.35 -5.58 5.90
C ARG A 11 -7.50 -4.21 6.55
N ARG A 12 -7.30 -4.13 7.86
CA ARG A 12 -7.39 -2.85 8.56
C ARG A 12 -6.39 -1.84 8.04
N LEU A 13 -5.16 -2.29 7.77
CA LEU A 13 -4.13 -1.40 7.24
C LEU A 13 -4.48 -0.94 5.83
N GLN A 14 -4.95 -1.86 4.98
CA GLN A 14 -5.37 -1.51 3.63
C GLN A 14 -6.49 -0.47 3.66
N GLN A 15 -7.49 -0.69 4.51
CA GLN A 15 -8.61 0.24 4.61
C GLN A 15 -8.20 1.58 5.21
N TRP A 16 -7.32 1.55 6.19
CA TRP A 16 -6.80 2.77 6.78
C TRP A 16 -6.07 3.63 5.75
N PHE A 17 -5.22 3.00 4.94
CA PHE A 17 -4.46 3.74 3.93
C PHE A 17 -5.38 4.25 2.82
N ARG A 18 -6.34 3.43 2.42
CA ARG A 18 -7.37 3.84 1.46
C ARG A 18 -8.09 5.10 1.95
N ASP A 19 -8.55 5.06 3.19
CA ASP A 19 -9.29 6.18 3.76
C ASP A 19 -8.43 7.44 3.86
N LEU A 20 -7.15 7.27 4.17
CA LEU A 20 -6.21 8.37 4.21
C LEU A 20 -6.07 9.05 2.86
N LEU A 21 -5.96 8.25 1.79
CA LEU A 21 -5.86 8.79 0.44
C LEU A 21 -7.13 9.53 0.02
N ILE A 22 -8.28 8.97 0.37
CA ILE A 22 -9.56 9.62 0.08
C ILE A 22 -9.63 10.97 0.79
N GLU A 23 -9.29 10.99 2.06
CA GLU A 23 -9.40 12.20 2.88
C GLU A 23 -8.39 13.28 2.45
N LYS A 24 -7.15 12.88 2.23
CA LYS A 24 -6.06 13.85 2.02
C LYS A 24 -5.87 14.25 0.56
N LEU A 25 -6.20 13.36 -0.37
CA LEU A 25 -5.95 13.60 -1.79
C LEU A 25 -7.22 13.77 -2.60
N ASP A 26 -8.37 13.82 -1.96
CA ASP A 26 -9.67 13.98 -2.64
C ASP A 26 -9.93 12.91 -3.68
N ILE A 27 -9.48 11.69 -3.43
CA ILE A 27 -9.79 10.58 -4.31
C ILE A 27 -11.22 10.15 -4.01
N HIS A 28 -12.01 9.98 -5.06
CA HIS A 28 -13.40 9.57 -4.89
C HIS A 28 -13.45 8.15 -4.31
N PRO A 29 -14.29 7.89 -3.29
CA PRO A 29 -14.34 6.56 -2.68
C PRO A 29 -14.62 5.42 -3.65
N GLU A 30 -15.32 5.68 -4.75
CA GLU A 30 -15.62 4.64 -5.74
C GLU A 30 -14.42 4.35 -6.65
N ASP A 31 -13.39 5.19 -6.61
CA ASP A 31 -12.21 5.02 -7.47
C ASP A 31 -11.09 4.23 -6.81
N ILE A 32 -11.27 3.83 -5.56
CA ILE A 32 -10.23 3.10 -4.83
C ILE A 32 -10.87 2.11 -3.87
N GLU A 33 -10.39 0.87 -3.90
CA GLU A 33 -10.90 -0.15 -2.98
C GLU A 33 -9.80 -1.08 -2.52
N SER A 34 -10.01 -1.66 -1.35
CA SER A 34 -9.12 -2.65 -0.77
C SER A 34 -9.35 -3.99 -1.44
N ARG A 35 -8.26 -4.62 -1.92
CA ARG A 35 -8.36 -5.94 -2.54
C ARG A 35 -8.65 -6.98 -1.48
N SER A 36 -9.44 -8.00 -1.83
CA SER A 36 -9.73 -9.10 -0.91
C SER A 36 -8.44 -9.79 -0.49
N MET A 37 -8.38 -10.16 0.79
CA MET A 37 -7.21 -10.86 1.33
C MET A 37 -7.02 -12.19 0.62
N GLY A 38 -5.78 -12.48 0.23
CA GLY A 38 -5.44 -13.70 -0.48
C GLY A 38 -5.54 -13.61 -1.99
N ALA A 39 -6.11 -12.54 -2.52
CA ALA A 39 -6.12 -12.31 -3.97
C ALA A 39 -4.75 -11.81 -4.40
N GLY A 40 -4.34 -12.18 -5.62
CA GLY A 40 -3.06 -11.72 -6.15
C GLY A 40 -3.13 -10.26 -6.61
N GLY A 41 -1.96 -9.66 -6.82
CA GLY A 41 -1.85 -8.30 -7.29
C GLY A 41 -1.68 -7.30 -6.16
N GLU A 42 -1.74 -6.03 -6.51
CA GLU A 42 -1.59 -4.96 -5.52
C GLU A 42 -2.77 -4.92 -4.53
N ASP A 43 -2.52 -4.39 -3.35
CA ASP A 43 -3.50 -4.43 -2.25
C ASP A 43 -4.60 -3.38 -2.36
N LEU A 44 -4.35 -2.28 -3.05
CA LEU A 44 -5.38 -1.29 -3.34
C LEU A 44 -5.61 -1.23 -4.84
N ILE A 45 -6.87 -1.37 -5.21
CA ILE A 45 -7.27 -1.33 -6.62
C ILE A 45 -7.75 0.08 -6.91
N MET A 46 -7.12 0.74 -7.86
CA MET A 46 -7.43 2.13 -8.17
C MET A 46 -7.90 2.30 -9.61
N ALA A 47 -8.98 3.08 -9.77
CA ALA A 47 -9.44 3.50 -11.08
C ALA A 47 -8.47 4.54 -11.65
N ARG A 48 -8.63 4.84 -12.93
CA ARG A 48 -7.73 5.75 -13.63
C ARG A 48 -7.60 7.11 -12.95
N ALA A 49 -8.73 7.69 -12.51
CA ALA A 49 -8.71 9.00 -11.86
C ALA A 49 -7.88 8.98 -10.56
N ALA A 50 -8.01 7.90 -9.79
CA ALA A 50 -7.21 7.75 -8.57
C ALA A 50 -5.72 7.61 -8.90
N ARG A 51 -5.41 6.86 -9.94
CA ARG A 51 -4.01 6.68 -10.39
C ARG A 51 -3.37 8.00 -10.82
N GLN A 52 -4.16 8.90 -11.38
CA GLN A 52 -3.64 10.21 -11.76
C GLN A 52 -3.28 11.05 -10.53
N ARG A 53 -4.03 10.88 -9.46
CA ARG A 53 -3.74 11.59 -8.20
C ARG A 53 -2.62 10.92 -7.42
N PHE A 54 -2.53 9.59 -7.48
CA PHE A 54 -1.58 8.81 -6.68
C PHE A 54 -1.09 7.63 -7.52
N PRO A 55 -0.08 7.84 -8.36
CA PRO A 55 0.34 6.85 -9.36
C PRO A 55 1.26 5.77 -8.78
N TYR A 56 0.77 5.04 -7.79
CA TYR A 56 1.56 4.03 -7.08
C TYR A 56 0.85 2.69 -7.06
N SER A 57 1.66 1.64 -7.00
CA SER A 57 1.17 0.28 -6.77
C SER A 57 1.45 -0.03 -5.31
N ILE A 58 0.42 -0.33 -4.53
CA ILE A 58 0.50 -0.35 -3.08
C ILE A 58 0.42 -1.76 -2.53
N GLU A 59 1.39 -2.10 -1.69
CA GLU A 59 1.44 -3.35 -0.93
C GLU A 59 1.38 -2.98 0.55
N CYS A 60 0.59 -3.70 1.34
CA CYS A 60 0.46 -3.43 2.77
C CYS A 60 0.92 -4.61 3.60
N LYS A 61 1.76 -4.36 4.60
CA LYS A 61 2.27 -5.39 5.51
C LYS A 61 2.01 -4.94 6.94
N ASN A 62 1.12 -5.64 7.64
CA ASN A 62 0.81 -5.36 9.02
C ASN A 62 1.06 -6.61 9.85
N GLN A 63 2.29 -6.77 10.32
CA GLN A 63 2.72 -7.96 11.07
C GLN A 63 3.94 -7.62 11.90
N GLU A 64 4.19 -8.41 12.94
CA GLU A 64 5.26 -8.11 13.89
C GLU A 64 6.64 -8.31 13.31
N SER A 65 6.81 -9.29 12.44
CA SER A 65 8.10 -9.54 11.80
C SER A 65 7.92 -9.33 10.31
N ILE A 66 8.59 -8.33 9.77
CA ILE A 66 8.49 -7.96 8.35
C ILE A 66 9.86 -8.08 7.71
N ASN A 67 9.94 -8.89 6.65
CA ASN A 67 11.13 -8.91 5.82
C ASN A 67 10.98 -7.78 4.81
N VAL A 68 11.66 -6.67 5.07
CA VAL A 68 11.50 -5.44 4.31
C VAL A 68 11.87 -5.61 2.85
N TRP A 69 13.02 -6.24 2.58
CA TRP A 69 13.48 -6.41 1.20
C TRP A 69 12.59 -7.36 0.42
N LYS A 70 12.13 -8.42 1.05
CA LYS A 70 11.20 -9.34 0.40
C LYS A 70 9.86 -8.66 0.10
N SER A 71 9.42 -7.80 1.01
CA SER A 71 8.18 -7.02 0.79
C SER A 71 8.33 -6.09 -0.40
N ASP A 72 9.49 -5.45 -0.53
CA ASP A 72 9.77 -4.59 -1.66
C ASP A 72 9.78 -5.38 -2.97
N GLU A 73 10.41 -6.56 -2.98
CA GLU A 73 10.41 -7.42 -4.15
C GLU A 73 8.98 -7.81 -4.58
N GLN A 74 8.15 -8.14 -3.60
CA GLN A 74 6.76 -8.50 -3.87
C GLN A 74 6.00 -7.32 -4.46
N ALA A 75 6.22 -6.13 -3.92
CA ALA A 75 5.58 -4.93 -4.42
C ALA A 75 6.02 -4.65 -5.86
N GLN A 76 7.30 -4.86 -6.16
CA GLN A 76 7.81 -4.68 -7.52
C GLN A 76 7.18 -5.68 -8.48
N GLU A 77 7.03 -6.93 -8.07
CA GLU A 77 6.40 -7.95 -8.91
C GLU A 77 4.94 -7.63 -9.21
N ASN A 78 4.24 -7.02 -8.26
CA ASN A 78 2.83 -6.69 -8.41
C ASN A 78 2.61 -5.33 -9.09
N SER A 79 3.64 -4.51 -9.16
CA SER A 79 3.53 -3.23 -9.85
C SER A 79 3.64 -3.47 -11.36
N LYS A 80 2.98 -2.63 -12.13
CA LYS A 80 3.08 -2.70 -13.58
C LYS A 80 3.74 -1.42 -14.06
N ASP A 81 2.94 -0.41 -14.30
CA ASP A 81 3.46 0.86 -14.79
C ASP A 81 3.61 1.90 -13.68
N TYR A 82 3.36 1.49 -12.44
CA TYR A 82 3.35 2.42 -11.32
C TYR A 82 4.47 2.11 -10.34
N GLU A 83 4.91 3.13 -9.63
CA GLU A 83 5.97 2.96 -8.65
C GLU A 83 5.51 2.10 -7.48
N PRO A 84 6.24 1.05 -7.11
CA PRO A 84 5.85 0.22 -5.97
C PRO A 84 6.07 0.94 -4.64
N VAL A 85 5.12 0.79 -3.75
CA VAL A 85 5.15 1.38 -2.41
C VAL A 85 4.69 0.31 -1.42
N VAL A 86 5.42 0.16 -0.31
CA VAL A 86 5.00 -0.75 0.75
C VAL A 86 4.62 0.06 1.97
N VAL A 87 3.40 -0.14 2.46
CA VAL A 87 2.94 0.45 3.71
C VAL A 87 3.17 -0.58 4.81
N LEU A 88 3.97 -0.21 5.80
CA LEU A 88 4.45 -1.13 6.83
C LEU A 88 3.90 -0.74 8.19
N LYS A 89 3.50 -1.74 9.00
CA LYS A 89 3.06 -1.49 10.37
C LYS A 89 3.29 -2.73 11.22
N ARG A 90 3.70 -2.52 12.46
CA ARG A 90 3.70 -3.54 13.51
C ARG A 90 2.70 -3.11 14.58
N ASN A 91 2.46 -3.98 15.57
CA ASN A 91 1.60 -3.62 16.69
C ASN A 91 2.16 -2.40 17.41
N ASN A 92 1.29 -1.48 17.78
CA ASN A 92 1.64 -0.29 18.56
C ASN A 92 2.63 0.65 17.89
N THR A 93 2.70 0.63 16.54
CA THR A 93 3.51 1.59 15.80
C THR A 93 2.62 2.35 14.83
N LYS A 94 3.09 3.52 14.41
CA LYS A 94 2.43 4.22 13.32
C LYS A 94 2.85 3.58 12.00
N PRO A 95 2.00 3.61 10.97
CA PRO A 95 2.38 3.09 9.66
C PRO A 95 3.49 3.91 9.03
N LEU A 96 4.36 3.23 8.30
CA LEU A 96 5.44 3.85 7.55
C LEU A 96 5.32 3.44 6.10
N VAL A 97 5.95 4.20 5.21
CA VAL A 97 5.99 3.89 3.78
C VAL A 97 7.42 3.62 3.37
N LEU A 98 7.60 2.53 2.62
CA LEU A 98 8.89 2.14 2.05
C LEU A 98 8.85 2.46 0.56
N VAL A 99 9.80 3.25 0.10
CA VAL A 99 9.93 3.59 -1.33
C VAL A 99 11.40 3.52 -1.72
N ASP A 100 11.63 3.38 -3.03
CA ASP A 100 12.98 3.39 -3.58
C ASP A 100 13.66 4.74 -3.25
N ALA A 101 14.93 4.67 -2.84
CA ALA A 101 15.66 5.86 -2.41
C ALA A 101 15.83 6.89 -3.53
N GLU A 102 16.20 6.42 -4.72
CA GLU A 102 16.38 7.34 -5.85
C GLU A 102 15.07 7.98 -6.26
N TYR A 103 14.00 7.18 -6.27
CA TYR A 103 12.68 7.72 -6.57
C TYR A 103 12.28 8.79 -5.55
N PHE A 104 12.52 8.51 -4.27
CA PHE A 104 12.18 9.46 -3.21
C PHE A 104 12.88 10.80 -3.41
N VAL A 105 14.18 10.76 -3.71
CA VAL A 105 14.94 11.99 -3.96
C VAL A 105 14.43 12.72 -5.21
N LYS A 106 14.09 11.95 -6.25
CA LYS A 106 13.60 12.53 -7.50
C LYS A 106 12.32 13.34 -7.30
N LEU A 107 11.49 12.97 -6.32
CA LEU A 107 10.27 13.74 -6.03
C LEU A 107 10.56 15.17 -5.63
N HIS A 108 11.79 15.48 -5.23
CA HIS A 108 12.19 16.81 -4.74
C HIS A 108 13.00 17.58 -5.78
N GLU A 109 13.19 17.04 -6.96
CA GLU A 109 13.83 17.77 -8.06
C GLU A 109 12.88 18.83 -8.59
N LYS A 110 13.46 19.92 -9.04
CA LYS A 110 12.69 21.02 -9.62
C LYS A 110 12.53 20.88 -11.12
#